data_89d79f79028857aad8563a2d31007992
#
_entry.id   89d79f79028857aad8563a2d31007992
#
_cell.length_a   1.000
_cell.length_b   1.000
_cell.length_c   1.000
_cell.angle_alpha   90.00
_cell.angle_beta   90.00
_cell.angle_gamma   90.00
#
_symmetry.space_group_name_H-M   'P 1'
#
loop_
_entity.id
_entity.type
_entity.pdbx_description
1 polymer ?
#
loop_
_entity_poly.entity_id
_entity_poly.type
_entity_poly.pdbx_seq_one_letter_code
_entity_poly.pdbx_strand_id
1 'polypeptide(L)'
;SPAWSGAQTFFNPALPESERLAAVLQREIRETLANTNRTPLKNESVYLLKALDMPSALVEVGFLSHPDESKLLADEDYQKKVAAALYRGILRYASGETGKR
;
A
#
# COMPACT_ATOMS: atom_id res chain seq x y z
N SER A 1 -11.98 13.44 -3.18
CA SER A 1 -12.16 14.02 -4.50
C SER A 1 -12.14 12.95 -5.57
N PRO A 2 -13.02 13.01 -6.59
CA PRO A 2 -12.97 12.05 -7.70
C PRO A 2 -11.65 12.07 -8.47
N ALA A 3 -10.86 13.12 -8.35
CA ALA A 3 -9.55 13.21 -8.97
C ALA A 3 -8.52 12.29 -8.32
N TRP A 4 -8.73 11.90 -7.07
CA TRP A 4 -7.81 10.98 -6.39
C TRP A 4 -8.08 9.55 -6.84
N SER A 5 -7.05 8.87 -7.32
CA SER A 5 -7.15 7.49 -7.78
C SER A 5 -5.83 6.77 -7.59
N GLY A 6 -5.86 5.45 -7.69
CA GLY A 6 -4.69 4.60 -7.56
C GLY A 6 -4.39 4.22 -6.11
N ALA A 7 -3.78 3.06 -5.93
CA ALA A 7 -3.46 2.55 -4.59
C ALA A 7 -2.32 3.35 -3.94
N GLN A 8 -2.39 3.52 -2.64
CA GLN A 8 -1.46 4.33 -1.87
C GLN A 8 -1.11 3.67 -0.55
N THR A 9 0.19 3.62 -0.23
CA THR A 9 0.67 3.10 1.05
C THR A 9 1.15 4.25 1.92
N PHE A 10 0.82 4.19 3.22
CA PHE A 10 1.24 5.17 4.22
C PHE A 10 2.02 4.49 5.33
N PHE A 11 2.96 5.23 5.93
CA PHE A 11 3.77 4.72 7.05
C PHE A 11 4.11 5.83 8.03
N ASN A 12 4.42 5.44 9.28
CA ASN A 12 4.93 6.37 10.27
C ASN A 12 6.46 6.43 10.14
N PRO A 13 7.05 7.61 9.87
CA PRO A 13 8.49 7.72 9.66
C PRO A 13 9.33 7.51 10.92
N ALA A 14 8.71 7.45 12.10
CA ALA A 14 9.42 7.20 13.35
C ALA A 14 10.06 5.80 13.39
N LEU A 15 9.57 4.86 12.58
CA LEU A 15 10.11 3.50 12.49
C LEU A 15 10.70 3.27 11.10
N PRO A 16 12.04 3.22 10.96
CA PRO A 16 12.68 3.03 9.64
C PRO A 16 12.21 1.77 8.91
N GLU A 17 11.93 0.69 9.63
CA GLU A 17 11.45 -0.56 9.02
C GLU A 17 10.04 -0.42 8.47
N SER A 18 9.22 0.51 8.99
CA SER A 18 7.91 0.79 8.41
C SER A 18 8.03 1.44 7.03
N GLU A 19 9.02 2.31 6.85
CA GLU A 19 9.30 2.89 5.53
C GLU A 19 9.69 1.81 4.54
N ARG A 20 10.57 0.90 4.94
CA ARG A 20 11.00 -0.21 4.08
C ARG A 20 9.83 -1.12 3.71
N LEU A 21 9.00 -1.48 4.69
CA LEU A 21 7.80 -2.28 4.43
C LEU A 21 6.87 -1.57 3.45
N ALA A 22 6.60 -0.29 3.67
CA ALA A 22 5.73 0.48 2.80
C ALA A 22 6.29 0.56 1.37
N ALA A 23 7.61 0.72 1.22
CA ALA A 23 8.24 0.78 -0.09
C ALA A 23 8.10 -0.54 -0.84
N VAL A 24 8.32 -1.67 -0.17
CA VAL A 24 8.18 -3.00 -0.78
C VAL A 24 6.73 -3.26 -1.19
N LEU A 25 5.77 -2.94 -0.30
CA LEU A 25 4.34 -3.11 -0.59
C LEU A 25 3.90 -2.24 -1.77
N GLN A 26 4.29 -0.96 -1.78
CA GLN A 26 3.90 -0.05 -2.86
C GLN A 26 4.47 -0.50 -4.20
N ARG A 27 5.70 -1.02 -4.22
CA ARG A 27 6.29 -1.55 -5.45
C ARG A 27 5.47 -2.73 -5.99
N GLU A 28 5.11 -3.68 -5.12
CA GLU A 28 4.30 -4.83 -5.54
C GLU A 28 2.93 -4.40 -6.05
N ILE A 29 2.33 -3.41 -5.40
CA ILE A 29 1.05 -2.85 -5.82
C ILE A 29 1.16 -2.21 -7.20
N ARG A 30 2.20 -1.38 -7.43
CA ARG A 30 2.41 -0.76 -8.75
C ARG A 30 2.56 -1.81 -9.84
N GLU A 31 3.36 -2.85 -9.59
CA GLU A 31 3.65 -3.87 -10.59
C GLU A 31 2.46 -4.80 -10.84
N THR A 32 1.69 -5.10 -9.80
CA THR A 32 0.60 -6.07 -9.89
C THR A 32 -0.71 -5.43 -10.39
N LEU A 33 -1.07 -4.27 -9.84
CA LEU A 33 -2.34 -3.63 -10.18
C LEU A 33 -2.22 -2.71 -11.38
N ALA A 34 -1.05 -2.14 -11.61
CA ALA A 34 -0.75 -1.24 -12.73
C ALA A 34 -1.71 -0.04 -12.79
N ASN A 35 -2.27 0.37 -11.66
CA ASN A 35 -3.23 1.48 -11.59
C ASN A 35 -2.70 2.66 -10.77
N THR A 36 -1.42 2.66 -10.43
CA THR A 36 -0.82 3.71 -9.62
C THR A 36 0.65 3.90 -9.97
N ASN A 37 1.09 5.14 -9.92
CA ASN A 37 2.52 5.50 -9.98
C ASN A 37 2.99 6.06 -8.63
N ARG A 38 2.16 5.93 -7.60
CA ARG A 38 2.43 6.54 -6.31
C ARG A 38 3.61 5.88 -5.61
N THR A 39 4.28 6.67 -4.78
CA THR A 39 5.30 6.20 -3.85
C THR A 39 4.73 6.25 -2.43
N PRO A 40 5.33 5.53 -1.48
CA PRO A 40 4.84 5.57 -0.10
C PRO A 40 4.85 6.98 0.46
N LEU A 41 3.86 7.32 1.27
CA LEU A 41 3.74 8.64 1.91
C LEU A 41 3.83 8.51 3.43
N LYS A 42 4.52 9.47 4.03
CA LYS A 42 4.56 9.60 5.49
C LYS A 42 3.18 10.02 6.00
N ASN A 43 2.77 9.44 7.12
CA ASN A 43 1.55 9.86 7.79
C ASN A 43 1.75 9.75 9.30
N GLU A 44 1.80 10.91 9.96
CA GLU A 44 2.01 10.99 11.41
C GLU A 44 0.71 11.18 12.18
N SER A 45 -0.43 11.24 11.50
CA SER A 45 -1.73 11.51 12.12
C SER A 45 -2.59 10.26 12.31
N VAL A 46 -2.31 9.16 11.59
CA VAL A 46 -3.08 7.92 11.73
C VAL A 46 -2.73 7.25 13.05
N TYR A 47 -3.71 7.13 13.92
CA TYR A 47 -3.51 6.60 15.26
C TYR A 47 -2.88 5.21 15.28
N LEU A 48 -3.38 4.28 14.45
CA LEU A 48 -2.85 2.93 14.43
C LEU A 48 -1.38 2.89 14.06
N LEU A 49 -0.95 3.71 13.10
CA LEU A 49 0.47 3.76 12.71
C LEU A 49 1.34 4.32 13.82
N LYS A 50 0.80 5.24 14.62
CA LYS A 50 1.53 5.82 15.76
C LYS A 50 1.58 4.89 16.95
N ALA A 51 0.54 4.08 17.15
CA ALA A 51 0.41 3.23 18.32
C ALA A 51 1.23 1.94 18.22
N LEU A 52 1.56 1.49 17.01
CA LEU A 52 2.30 0.25 16.81
C LEU A 52 3.80 0.50 16.91
N ASP A 53 4.49 -0.37 17.65
CA ASP A 53 5.94 -0.33 17.82
C ASP A 53 6.67 -1.34 16.96
N MET A 54 5.97 -1.96 16.03
CA MET A 54 6.49 -2.91 15.05
C MET A 54 6.34 -2.34 13.65
N PRO A 55 7.08 -2.87 12.65
CA PRO A 55 6.92 -2.43 11.27
C PRO A 55 5.47 -2.52 10.83
N SER A 56 4.92 -1.41 10.34
CA SER A 56 3.51 -1.33 9.98
C SER A 56 3.30 -0.35 8.83
N ALA A 57 2.28 -0.61 8.02
CA ALA A 57 1.90 0.22 6.89
C ALA A 57 0.39 0.18 6.72
N LEU A 58 -0.17 1.27 6.22
CA LEU A 58 -1.58 1.35 5.84
C LEU A 58 -1.65 1.39 4.32
N VAL A 59 -2.38 0.45 3.73
CA VAL A 59 -2.52 0.37 2.28
C VAL A 59 -3.96 0.69 1.89
N GLU A 60 -4.14 1.78 1.14
CA GLU A 60 -5.42 2.11 0.54
C GLU A 60 -5.42 1.62 -0.90
N VAL A 61 -6.34 0.71 -1.22
CA VAL A 61 -6.32 -0.01 -2.49
C VAL A 61 -7.26 0.59 -3.53
N GLY A 62 -7.95 1.66 -3.19
CA GLY A 62 -8.82 2.41 -4.09
C GLY A 62 -9.59 3.46 -3.32
N PHE A 63 -10.17 4.40 -4.04
CA PHE A 63 -10.95 5.49 -3.43
C PHE A 63 -12.42 5.33 -3.79
N LEU A 64 -13.28 5.19 -2.77
CA LEU A 64 -14.72 5.03 -2.95
C LEU A 64 -15.35 6.22 -3.69
N SER A 65 -14.76 7.40 -3.57
CA SER A 65 -15.22 8.60 -4.27
C SER A 65 -14.95 8.56 -5.78
N HIS A 66 -14.10 7.66 -6.24
CA HIS A 66 -13.81 7.50 -7.67
C HIS A 66 -14.74 6.42 -8.23
N PRO A 67 -15.62 6.75 -9.21
CA PRO A 67 -16.64 5.79 -9.67
C PRO A 67 -16.06 4.47 -10.17
N ASP A 68 -14.97 4.54 -10.95
CA ASP A 68 -14.36 3.33 -11.50
C ASP A 68 -13.68 2.49 -10.42
N GLU A 69 -13.02 3.12 -9.45
CA GLU A 69 -12.37 2.41 -8.35
C GLU A 69 -13.38 1.81 -7.39
N SER A 70 -14.53 2.46 -7.20
CA SER A 70 -15.61 1.89 -6.41
C SER A 70 -16.08 0.56 -6.98
N LYS A 71 -16.17 0.45 -8.30
CA LYS A 71 -16.53 -0.80 -8.96
C LYS A 71 -15.42 -1.85 -8.82
N LEU A 72 -14.17 -1.45 -8.96
CA LEU A 72 -13.03 -2.36 -8.79
C LEU A 72 -12.99 -2.94 -7.38
N LEU A 73 -13.24 -2.13 -6.36
CA LEU A 73 -13.23 -2.61 -4.98
C LEU A 73 -14.27 -3.70 -4.72
N ALA A 74 -15.35 -3.72 -5.50
CA ALA A 74 -16.37 -4.75 -5.41
C ALA A 74 -16.10 -5.97 -6.29
N ASP A 75 -15.06 -5.92 -7.12
CA ASP A 75 -14.71 -6.99 -8.06
C ASP A 75 -13.82 -8.03 -7.39
N GLU A 76 -14.23 -9.30 -7.44
CA GLU A 76 -13.46 -10.38 -6.80
C GLU A 76 -12.08 -10.57 -7.40
N ASP A 77 -11.92 -10.44 -8.71
CA ASP A 77 -10.63 -10.60 -9.36
C ASP A 77 -9.67 -9.51 -8.90
N TYR A 78 -10.15 -8.27 -8.76
CA TYR A 78 -9.34 -7.18 -8.24
C TYR A 78 -8.93 -7.45 -6.79
N GLN A 79 -9.87 -7.92 -5.96
CA GLN A 79 -9.60 -8.25 -4.56
C GLN A 79 -8.51 -9.34 -4.47
N LYS A 80 -8.56 -10.34 -5.34
CA LYS A 80 -7.54 -11.40 -5.38
C LYS A 80 -6.18 -10.87 -5.79
N LYS A 81 -6.14 -9.95 -6.77
CA LYS A 81 -4.88 -9.32 -7.18
C LYS A 81 -4.26 -8.51 -6.05
N VAL A 82 -5.08 -7.75 -5.34
CA VAL A 82 -4.63 -6.99 -4.17
C VAL A 82 -4.04 -7.93 -3.11
N ALA A 83 -4.77 -8.98 -2.79
CA ALA A 83 -4.31 -9.95 -1.80
C ALA A 83 -2.97 -10.59 -2.21
N ALA A 84 -2.83 -10.95 -3.49
CA ALA A 84 -1.59 -11.52 -4.00
C ALA A 84 -0.42 -10.52 -3.92
N ALA A 85 -0.68 -9.26 -4.24
CA ALA A 85 0.35 -8.21 -4.16
C ALA A 85 0.82 -8.01 -2.72
N LEU A 86 -0.11 -7.95 -1.78
CA LEU A 86 0.22 -7.79 -0.36
C LEU A 86 0.99 -9.01 0.17
N TYR A 87 0.58 -10.21 -0.21
CA TYR A 87 1.26 -11.44 0.17
C TYR A 87 2.71 -11.43 -0.32
N ARG A 88 2.92 -11.17 -1.61
CA ARG A 88 4.28 -11.11 -2.17
C ARG A 88 5.10 -10.00 -1.52
N GLY A 89 4.49 -8.85 -1.26
CA GLY A 89 5.18 -7.74 -0.60
C GLY A 89 5.67 -8.12 0.79
N ILE A 90 4.84 -8.79 1.58
CA ILE A 90 5.22 -9.24 2.91
C ILE A 90 6.37 -10.25 2.83
N LEU A 91 6.29 -11.22 1.90
CA LEU A 91 7.36 -12.20 1.72
C LEU A 91 8.67 -11.54 1.32
N ARG A 92 8.63 -10.59 0.39
CA ARG A 92 9.82 -9.85 -0.07
C ARG A 92 10.39 -8.99 1.04
N TYR A 93 9.54 -8.34 1.81
CA TYR A 93 9.99 -7.60 2.98
C TYR A 93 10.71 -8.52 3.96
N ALA A 94 10.12 -9.68 4.28
CA ALA A 94 10.69 -10.65 5.21
C ALA A 94 12.02 -11.21 4.72
N SER A 95 12.24 -11.26 3.39
CA SER A 95 13.50 -11.72 2.81
C SER A 95 14.55 -10.61 2.68
N GLY A 96 14.28 -9.41 3.17
CA GLY A 96 15.25 -8.33 3.25
C GLY A 96 15.25 -7.33 2.11
N GLU A 97 14.27 -7.37 1.20
CA GLU A 97 14.21 -6.40 0.11
C GLU A 97 13.90 -5.00 0.60
N THR A 98 14.36 -3.99 -0.15
CA THR A 98 14.24 -2.58 0.23
C THR A 98 13.12 -1.84 -0.49
N GLY A 99 12.49 -2.45 -1.49
CA GLY A 99 11.50 -1.78 -2.32
C GLY A 99 12.11 -0.84 -3.36
N LYS A 100 13.42 -0.74 -3.41
CA LYS A 100 14.12 0.04 -4.44
C LYS A 100 14.37 -0.84 -5.67
N ARG A 101 14.39 -0.18 -6.81
CA ARG A 101 14.72 -0.86 -8.07
C ARG A 101 16.21 -0.90 -8.29
#